data_8658ea40e2de534be04e79a81e2eff6e
#
_entry.id   8658ea40e2de534be04e79a81e2eff6e
#
_cell.length_a   1.000
_cell.length_b   1.000
_cell.length_c   1.000
_cell.angle_alpha   90.00
_cell.angle_beta   90.00
_cell.angle_gamma   90.00
#
_symmetry.space_group_name_H-M   'P 1'
#
loop_
_entity.id
_entity.type
_entity.pdbx_description
1 polymer ?
#
loop_
_entity_poly.entity_id
_entity_poly.type
_entity_poly.pdbx_seq_one_letter_code
_entity_poly.pdbx_strand_id
1 'polypeptide(L)'
;QIDNCIQTNGTLLTDEWCQFFKENNFLVGISIDGPQEFHDEYRRNKQGQPSFYKVKKGIDLLKKHGVEYNAMAVVNDYNVDYPLEFYNFFKEIECHYIQFSPIVERIHEQNDGTKLTHPLQQNQEIKLAPFTVDSEKWGNFLCAIFDECLKEDVGTYFVQLFDAALANWVGEQPGICTLAKTCGHAGIMEFNGDVYSCDHYVFPEY
;
A
#
# COMPACT_ATOMS: atom_id res chain seq x y z
N GLN A 1 -18.62 -9.05 -16.22
CA GLN A 1 -18.86 -8.38 -14.93
C GLN A 1 -17.73 -7.38 -14.73
N ILE A 2 -18.05 -6.20 -14.23
CA ILE A 2 -17.05 -5.18 -13.86
C ILE A 2 -17.06 -5.09 -12.34
N ASP A 3 -15.90 -5.29 -11.74
CA ASP A 3 -15.70 -5.15 -10.31
C ASP A 3 -15.08 -3.76 -10.06
N ASN A 4 -15.76 -2.95 -9.24
CA ASN A 4 -15.32 -1.60 -8.95
C ASN A 4 -14.44 -1.58 -7.71
N CYS A 5 -13.29 -0.93 -7.80
CA CYS A 5 -12.44 -0.66 -6.66
C CYS A 5 -11.96 0.80 -6.66
N ILE A 6 -11.64 1.31 -5.48
CA ILE A 6 -11.08 2.65 -5.31
C ILE A 6 -9.99 2.62 -4.24
N GLN A 7 -8.87 3.27 -4.52
CA GLN A 7 -7.83 3.52 -3.51
C GLN A 7 -7.93 4.96 -3.01
N THR A 8 -7.97 5.13 -1.69
CA THR A 8 -8.11 6.45 -1.06
C THR A 8 -7.33 6.57 0.23
N ASN A 9 -6.97 7.80 0.60
CA ASN A 9 -6.45 8.09 1.94
C ASN A 9 -7.56 8.20 3.01
N GLY A 10 -8.82 8.04 2.63
CA GLY A 10 -9.96 7.99 3.54
C GLY A 10 -10.34 9.27 4.28
N THR A 11 -9.58 10.36 4.12
CA THR A 11 -9.75 11.58 4.94
C THR A 11 -11.03 12.37 4.64
N LEU A 12 -11.67 12.10 3.49
CA LEU A 12 -12.88 12.79 3.02
C LEU A 12 -14.09 11.85 2.93
N LEU A 13 -14.01 10.65 3.47
CA LEU A 13 -15.14 9.73 3.49
C LEU A 13 -16.28 10.28 4.34
N THR A 14 -17.51 10.13 3.83
CA THR A 14 -18.76 10.53 4.47
C THR A 14 -19.72 9.33 4.49
N ASP A 15 -20.83 9.46 5.22
CA ASP A 15 -21.89 8.45 5.24
C ASP A 15 -22.46 8.22 3.82
N GLU A 16 -22.63 9.27 3.02
CA GLU A 16 -23.13 9.18 1.65
C GLU A 16 -22.16 8.41 0.74
N TRP A 17 -20.85 8.66 0.86
CA TRP A 17 -19.86 7.91 0.10
C TRP A 17 -19.85 6.42 0.49
N CYS A 18 -19.90 6.12 1.78
CA CYS A 18 -19.91 4.74 2.23
C CYS A 18 -21.19 3.99 1.82
N GLN A 19 -22.34 4.67 1.85
CA GLN A 19 -23.59 4.12 1.34
C GLN A 19 -23.48 3.82 -0.17
N PHE A 20 -22.97 4.78 -0.97
CA PHE A 20 -22.75 4.58 -2.41
C PHE A 20 -21.82 3.39 -2.69
N PHE A 21 -20.72 3.27 -1.97
CA PHE A 21 -19.79 2.14 -2.13
C PHE A 21 -20.46 0.81 -1.82
N LYS A 22 -21.25 0.75 -0.74
CA LYS A 22 -21.98 -0.45 -0.37
C LYS A 22 -23.02 -0.86 -1.42
N GLU A 23 -23.83 0.08 -1.87
CA GLU A 23 -24.89 -0.15 -2.87
C GLU A 23 -24.34 -0.61 -4.22
N ASN A 24 -23.12 -0.18 -4.57
CA ASN A 24 -22.47 -0.49 -5.84
C ASN A 24 -21.34 -1.53 -5.74
N ASN A 25 -21.24 -2.23 -4.61
CA ASN A 25 -20.27 -3.30 -4.35
C ASN A 25 -18.81 -2.88 -4.64
N PHE A 26 -18.40 -1.70 -4.16
CA PHE A 26 -17.02 -1.27 -4.26
C PHE A 26 -16.15 -1.98 -3.22
N LEU A 27 -14.95 -2.40 -3.65
CA LEU A 27 -13.85 -2.67 -2.74
C LEU A 27 -13.05 -1.38 -2.52
N VAL A 28 -12.86 -1.00 -1.26
CA VAL A 28 -12.17 0.25 -0.91
C VAL A 28 -10.79 -0.05 -0.34
N GLY A 29 -9.73 0.34 -1.05
CA GLY A 29 -8.38 0.34 -0.53
C GLY A 29 -8.14 1.59 0.32
N ILE A 30 -7.76 1.41 1.58
CA ILE A 30 -7.47 2.50 2.52
C ILE A 30 -5.97 2.61 2.77
N SER A 31 -5.43 3.82 2.55
CA SER A 31 -4.02 4.10 2.87
C SER A 31 -3.84 4.42 4.35
N ILE A 32 -3.25 3.49 5.12
CA ILE A 32 -2.93 3.69 6.53
C ILE A 32 -1.65 2.94 6.91
N ASP A 33 -0.68 3.63 7.49
CA ASP A 33 0.67 3.11 7.72
C ASP A 33 0.90 2.72 9.20
N GLY A 34 0.00 1.88 9.74
CA GLY A 34 0.10 1.39 11.10
C GLY A 34 -0.43 2.36 12.17
N PRO A 35 0.08 2.29 13.42
CA PRO A 35 -0.26 3.17 14.52
C PRO A 35 -0.09 4.65 14.19
N GLN A 36 -0.71 5.51 15.00
CA GLN A 36 -0.71 6.97 14.78
C GLN A 36 0.70 7.53 14.57
N GLU A 37 1.66 7.15 15.37
CA GLU A 37 3.02 7.68 15.28
C GLU A 37 3.73 7.30 13.98
N PHE A 38 3.51 6.08 13.47
CA PHE A 38 4.07 5.65 12.20
C PHE A 38 3.37 6.32 11.03
N HIS A 39 2.04 6.40 11.09
CA HIS A 39 1.26 7.04 10.04
C HIS A 39 1.57 8.54 9.93
N ASP A 40 1.57 9.25 11.04
CA ASP A 40 1.71 10.71 11.06
C ASP A 40 3.16 11.18 10.84
N GLU A 41 4.15 10.27 10.81
CA GLU A 41 5.52 10.63 10.43
C GLU A 41 5.57 11.17 8.99
N TYR A 42 4.98 10.44 8.05
CA TYR A 42 5.03 10.80 6.63
C TYR A 42 3.66 11.22 6.05
N ARG A 43 2.54 10.76 6.61
CA ARG A 43 1.21 11.11 6.09
C ARG A 43 0.63 12.33 6.76
N ARG A 44 1.01 13.48 6.24
CA ARG A 44 0.55 14.79 6.70
C ARG A 44 -0.23 15.50 5.60
N ASN A 45 -1.13 16.39 5.99
CA ASN A 45 -1.84 17.24 5.04
C ASN A 45 -0.91 18.35 4.47
N LYS A 46 -1.39 19.12 3.50
CA LYS A 46 -0.64 20.24 2.88
C LYS A 46 -0.15 21.30 3.87
N GLN A 47 -0.70 21.33 5.09
CA GLN A 47 -0.35 22.27 6.16
C GLN A 47 0.60 21.62 7.20
N GLY A 48 1.09 20.42 6.93
CA GLY A 48 1.95 19.65 7.85
C GLY A 48 1.21 19.03 9.04
N GLN A 49 -0.14 19.06 9.07
CA GLN A 49 -0.92 18.50 10.16
C GLN A 49 -1.08 16.97 10.01
N PRO A 50 -1.09 16.23 11.12
CA PRO A 50 -1.30 14.78 11.12
C PRO A 50 -2.65 14.40 10.51
N SER A 51 -2.71 13.22 9.88
CA SER A 51 -3.92 12.75 9.19
C SER A 51 -4.57 11.51 9.79
N PHE A 52 -3.91 10.82 10.72
CA PHE A 52 -4.33 9.53 11.29
C PHE A 52 -5.80 9.51 11.72
N TYR A 53 -6.21 10.45 12.56
CA TYR A 53 -7.58 10.46 13.07
C TYR A 53 -8.65 10.66 12.00
N LYS A 54 -8.33 11.36 10.90
CA LYS A 54 -9.25 11.50 9.77
C LYS A 54 -9.40 10.20 9.01
N VAL A 55 -8.28 9.49 8.80
CA VAL A 55 -8.27 8.17 8.15
C VAL A 55 -9.01 7.16 9.02
N LYS A 56 -8.71 7.11 10.32
CA LYS A 56 -9.40 6.22 11.28
C LYS A 56 -10.91 6.44 11.29
N LYS A 57 -11.37 7.71 11.27
CA LYS A 57 -12.79 8.03 11.13
C LYS A 57 -13.37 7.49 9.80
N GLY A 58 -12.62 7.58 8.72
CA GLY A 58 -13.01 7.01 7.42
C GLY A 58 -13.18 5.49 7.51
N ILE A 59 -12.26 4.78 8.16
CA ILE A 59 -12.36 3.35 8.41
C ILE A 59 -13.60 3.01 9.24
N ASP A 60 -13.87 3.76 10.31
CA ASP A 60 -15.05 3.55 11.15
C ASP A 60 -16.37 3.75 10.37
N LEU A 61 -16.39 4.68 9.40
CA LEU A 61 -17.54 4.85 8.49
C LEU A 61 -17.68 3.66 7.53
N LEU A 62 -16.60 3.15 6.93
CA LEU A 62 -16.65 1.95 6.08
C LEU A 62 -17.21 0.76 6.87
N LYS A 63 -16.72 0.53 8.08
CA LYS A 63 -17.20 -0.53 8.98
C LYS A 63 -18.68 -0.35 9.33
N LYS A 64 -19.09 0.86 9.69
CA LYS A 64 -20.49 1.20 10.00
C LYS A 64 -21.45 0.84 8.86
N HIS A 65 -21.05 1.07 7.62
CA HIS A 65 -21.87 0.78 6.44
C HIS A 65 -21.65 -0.62 5.86
N GLY A 66 -20.75 -1.44 6.47
CA GLY A 66 -20.43 -2.78 6.00
C GLY A 66 -19.79 -2.79 4.60
N VAL A 67 -19.04 -1.77 4.26
CA VAL A 67 -18.27 -1.69 3.02
C VAL A 67 -17.03 -2.57 3.15
N GLU A 68 -16.77 -3.39 2.14
CA GLU A 68 -15.53 -4.18 2.09
C GLU A 68 -14.32 -3.27 1.84
N TYR A 69 -13.30 -3.44 2.66
CA TYR A 69 -12.08 -2.65 2.54
C TYR A 69 -10.83 -3.47 2.85
N ASN A 70 -9.71 -3.05 2.26
CA ASN A 70 -8.37 -3.52 2.59
C ASN A 70 -7.48 -2.34 2.98
N ALA A 71 -6.49 -2.59 3.83
CA ALA A 71 -5.48 -1.61 4.15
C ALA A 71 -4.29 -1.74 3.18
N MET A 72 -3.84 -0.61 2.65
CA MET A 72 -2.55 -0.48 1.99
C MET A 72 -1.63 0.33 2.88
N ALA A 73 -0.54 -0.28 3.31
CA ALA A 73 0.38 0.29 4.27
C ALA A 73 1.79 0.37 3.70
N VAL A 74 2.38 1.54 3.76
CA VAL A 74 3.76 1.77 3.32
C VAL A 74 4.72 1.43 4.44
N VAL A 75 5.69 0.57 4.13
CA VAL A 75 6.82 0.28 5.02
C VAL A 75 8.02 1.09 4.58
N ASN A 76 8.61 1.82 5.51
CA ASN A 76 9.69 2.78 5.31
C ASN A 76 10.79 2.61 6.37
N ASP A 77 11.80 3.46 6.34
CA ASP A 77 12.92 3.47 7.27
C ASP A 77 12.53 3.60 8.75
N TYR A 78 11.40 4.29 9.02
CA TYR A 78 10.95 4.58 10.38
C TYR A 78 10.17 3.43 11.03
N ASN A 79 9.29 2.75 10.26
CA ASN A 79 8.40 1.72 10.81
C ASN A 79 8.86 0.27 10.59
N VAL A 80 9.85 0.04 9.74
CA VAL A 80 10.33 -1.31 9.39
C VAL A 80 10.90 -2.11 10.58
N ASP A 81 11.41 -1.43 11.60
CA ASP A 81 11.98 -2.05 12.80
C ASP A 81 10.91 -2.49 13.83
N TYR A 82 9.61 -2.25 13.54
CA TYR A 82 8.49 -2.53 14.45
C TYR A 82 7.42 -3.44 13.83
N PRO A 83 7.77 -4.63 13.28
CA PRO A 83 6.85 -5.48 12.50
C PRO A 83 5.62 -5.92 13.29
N LEU A 84 5.78 -6.33 14.54
CA LEU A 84 4.65 -6.85 15.34
C LEU A 84 3.72 -5.74 15.80
N GLU A 85 4.25 -4.58 16.18
CA GLU A 85 3.44 -3.43 16.52
C GLU A 85 2.63 -2.96 15.32
N PHE A 86 3.29 -2.92 14.14
CA PHE A 86 2.67 -2.59 12.87
C PHE A 86 1.54 -3.57 12.51
N TYR A 87 1.80 -4.87 12.61
CA TYR A 87 0.82 -5.92 12.30
C TYR A 87 -0.34 -5.96 13.29
N ASN A 88 -0.07 -5.88 14.61
CA ASN A 88 -1.08 -5.92 15.65
C ASN A 88 -2.06 -4.74 15.55
N PHE A 89 -1.59 -3.57 15.09
CA PHE A 89 -2.48 -2.45 14.81
C PHE A 89 -3.62 -2.81 13.86
N PHE A 90 -3.35 -3.58 12.79
CA PHE A 90 -4.40 -4.01 11.87
C PHE A 90 -5.38 -4.98 12.52
N LYS A 91 -4.92 -5.78 13.46
CA LYS A 91 -5.79 -6.66 14.28
C LYS A 91 -6.67 -5.81 15.21
N GLU A 92 -6.13 -4.80 15.85
CA GLU A 92 -6.87 -3.88 16.73
C GLU A 92 -7.98 -3.11 15.99
N ILE A 93 -7.73 -2.69 14.76
CA ILE A 93 -8.73 -2.03 13.93
C ILE A 93 -9.61 -3.02 13.13
N GLU A 94 -9.46 -4.33 13.37
CA GLU A 94 -10.19 -5.41 12.69
C GLU A 94 -10.12 -5.29 11.15
N CYS A 95 -8.94 -4.96 10.62
CA CYS A 95 -8.68 -4.95 9.19
C CYS A 95 -8.09 -6.29 8.77
N HIS A 96 -8.92 -7.14 8.16
CA HIS A 96 -8.55 -8.51 7.83
C HIS A 96 -7.69 -8.66 6.57
N TYR A 97 -7.69 -7.68 5.68
CA TYR A 97 -6.95 -7.72 4.41
C TYR A 97 -5.90 -6.61 4.37
N ILE A 98 -4.64 -7.01 4.32
CA ILE A 98 -3.50 -6.09 4.49
C ILE A 98 -2.55 -6.24 3.31
N GLN A 99 -2.18 -5.11 2.72
CA GLN A 99 -1.13 -5.04 1.72
C GLN A 99 0.02 -4.19 2.26
N PHE A 100 1.21 -4.75 2.37
CA PHE A 100 2.44 -4.04 2.68
C PHE A 100 3.16 -3.64 1.41
N SER A 101 3.58 -2.39 1.32
CA SER A 101 4.30 -1.82 0.19
C SER A 101 5.63 -1.24 0.67
N PRO A 102 6.78 -1.86 0.38
CA PRO A 102 8.06 -1.27 0.72
C PRO A 102 8.31 -0.03 -0.13
N ILE A 103 8.62 1.10 0.50
CA ILE A 103 8.98 2.29 -0.26
C ILE A 103 10.44 2.25 -0.68
N VAL A 104 10.67 2.34 -1.99
CA VAL A 104 12.01 2.43 -2.59
C VAL A 104 12.00 3.56 -3.59
N GLU A 105 12.57 4.70 -3.20
CA GLU A 105 12.59 5.88 -4.04
C GLU A 105 14.02 6.31 -4.37
N ARG A 106 14.20 6.73 -5.60
CA ARG A 106 15.48 7.25 -6.09
C ARG A 106 15.42 8.76 -6.13
N ILE A 107 16.47 9.37 -5.64
CA ILE A 107 16.63 10.83 -5.65
C ILE A 107 17.90 11.22 -6.38
N HIS A 108 17.86 12.42 -6.92
CA HIS A 108 19.02 13.05 -7.48
C HIS A 108 19.13 14.48 -6.92
N GLU A 109 20.30 14.84 -6.47
CA GLU A 109 20.56 16.17 -5.92
C GLU A 109 20.66 17.19 -7.06
N GLN A 110 19.74 18.15 -7.07
CA GLN A 110 19.86 19.38 -7.85
C GLN A 110 20.14 20.54 -6.92
N ASN A 111 20.70 21.63 -7.46
CA ASN A 111 21.08 22.84 -6.69
C ASN A 111 19.90 23.52 -5.96
N ASP A 112 18.66 23.11 -6.23
CA ASP A 112 17.41 23.66 -5.70
C ASP A 112 16.59 22.70 -4.82
N GLY A 113 17.15 21.52 -4.51
CA GLY A 113 16.50 20.51 -3.68
C GLY A 113 16.43 19.13 -4.32
N THR A 114 15.96 18.20 -3.52
CA THR A 114 15.84 16.79 -3.87
C THR A 114 14.64 16.56 -4.79
N LYS A 115 14.83 15.97 -5.97
CA LYS A 115 13.76 15.53 -6.85
C LYS A 115 13.79 14.01 -6.98
N LEU A 116 12.59 13.39 -7.00
CA LEU A 116 12.44 11.98 -7.38
C LEU A 116 12.87 11.82 -8.84
N THR A 117 13.64 10.77 -9.14
CA THR A 117 14.19 10.55 -10.48
C THR A 117 13.57 9.33 -11.15
N HIS A 118 13.35 9.49 -12.44
CA HIS A 118 12.97 8.39 -13.31
C HIS A 118 14.10 7.36 -13.46
N PRO A 119 13.79 6.04 -13.52
CA PRO A 119 14.79 4.97 -13.61
C PRO A 119 15.71 5.02 -14.81
N LEU A 120 15.32 5.69 -15.89
CA LEU A 120 16.02 5.64 -17.20
C LEU A 120 16.96 6.80 -17.45
N GLN A 121 17.11 7.77 -16.55
CA GLN A 121 18.13 8.81 -16.73
C GLN A 121 19.52 8.20 -16.52
N GLN A 122 20.15 7.80 -17.63
CA GLN A 122 21.49 7.25 -17.65
C GLN A 122 22.51 8.37 -17.36
N ASN A 123 23.51 8.09 -16.53
CA ASN A 123 24.70 8.89 -16.22
C ASN A 123 24.63 9.90 -15.06
N GLN A 124 23.67 9.78 -14.14
CA GLN A 124 23.71 10.55 -12.89
C GLN A 124 23.92 9.59 -11.69
N GLU A 125 24.67 10.04 -10.68
CA GLU A 125 24.81 9.29 -9.43
C GLU A 125 23.46 9.31 -8.72
N ILE A 126 22.77 8.17 -8.76
CA ILE A 126 21.44 8.00 -8.18
C ILE A 126 21.62 7.54 -6.73
N LYS A 127 21.08 8.30 -5.78
CA LYS A 127 21.00 7.93 -4.37
C LYS A 127 19.58 7.48 -4.05
N LEU A 128 19.45 6.63 -3.04
CA LEU A 128 18.14 6.31 -2.47
C LEU A 128 17.69 7.43 -1.54
N ALA A 129 16.39 7.69 -1.52
CA ALA A 129 15.79 8.63 -0.58
C ALA A 129 16.00 8.16 0.87
N PRO A 130 16.18 9.07 1.84
CA PRO A 130 16.44 8.69 3.24
C PRO A 130 15.33 7.80 3.84
N PHE A 131 14.10 7.95 3.38
CA PHE A 131 12.96 7.18 3.85
C PHE A 131 12.81 5.81 3.15
N THR A 132 13.71 5.46 2.21
CA THR A 132 13.71 4.16 1.55
C THR A 132 13.96 3.05 2.56
N VAL A 133 13.15 1.99 2.51
CA VAL A 133 13.32 0.83 3.38
C VAL A 133 14.57 0.04 2.99
N ASP A 134 15.33 -0.39 3.98
CA ASP A 134 16.45 -1.30 3.79
C ASP A 134 15.95 -2.71 3.42
N SER A 135 16.61 -3.36 2.47
CA SER A 135 16.15 -4.64 1.92
C SER A 135 16.24 -5.80 2.93
N GLU A 136 17.25 -5.83 3.79
CA GLU A 136 17.39 -6.85 4.83
C GLU A 136 16.36 -6.65 5.94
N LYS A 137 16.16 -5.38 6.37
CA LYS A 137 15.12 -5.04 7.33
C LYS A 137 13.73 -5.37 6.79
N TRP A 138 13.47 -5.12 5.50
CA TRP A 138 12.21 -5.51 4.85
C TRP A 138 11.98 -7.03 4.91
N GLY A 139 13.01 -7.82 4.60
CA GLY A 139 12.93 -9.28 4.71
C GLY A 139 12.62 -9.74 6.14
N ASN A 140 13.33 -9.18 7.13
CA ASN A 140 13.12 -9.49 8.55
C ASN A 140 11.73 -9.05 9.04
N PHE A 141 11.22 -7.90 8.58
CA PHE A 141 9.87 -7.42 8.84
C PHE A 141 8.81 -8.42 8.39
N LEU A 142 8.93 -8.91 7.15
CA LEU A 142 8.00 -9.91 6.61
C LEU A 142 8.07 -11.24 7.36
N CYS A 143 9.28 -11.73 7.65
CA CYS A 143 9.46 -12.98 8.39
C CYS A 143 8.85 -12.91 9.79
N ALA A 144 9.06 -11.80 10.51
CA ALA A 144 8.49 -11.63 11.85
C ALA A 144 6.95 -11.62 11.85
N ILE A 145 6.32 -10.96 10.85
CA ILE A 145 4.86 -10.96 10.70
C ILE A 145 4.36 -12.35 10.28
N PHE A 146 5.08 -13.03 9.38
CA PHE A 146 4.70 -14.38 8.95
C PHE A 146 4.70 -15.36 10.12
N ASP A 147 5.76 -15.35 10.94
CA ASP A 147 5.85 -16.20 12.13
C ASP A 147 4.75 -15.90 13.15
N GLU A 148 4.33 -14.64 13.28
CA GLU A 148 3.21 -14.26 14.14
C GLU A 148 1.88 -14.74 13.56
N CYS A 149 1.66 -14.52 12.26
CA CYS A 149 0.46 -14.92 11.54
C CYS A 149 0.20 -16.44 11.64
N LEU A 150 1.27 -17.26 11.58
CA LEU A 150 1.16 -18.72 11.68
C LEU A 150 0.63 -19.22 13.04
N LYS A 151 0.69 -18.42 14.11
CA LYS A 151 0.27 -18.85 15.42
C LYS A 151 -1.25 -19.01 15.51
N GLU A 152 -2.02 -18.00 15.12
CA GLU A 152 -3.48 -17.97 15.33
C GLU A 152 -4.26 -17.25 14.22
N ASP A 153 -3.58 -16.60 13.25
CA ASP A 153 -4.22 -15.67 12.31
C ASP A 153 -4.55 -16.29 10.95
N VAL A 154 -4.03 -17.49 10.66
CA VAL A 154 -4.27 -18.19 9.37
C VAL A 154 -5.76 -18.38 9.11
N GLY A 155 -6.23 -17.89 7.95
CA GLY A 155 -7.64 -17.94 7.58
C GLY A 155 -8.50 -16.84 8.19
N THR A 156 -7.92 -15.95 9.00
CA THR A 156 -8.61 -14.80 9.62
C THR A 156 -8.04 -13.47 9.15
N TYR A 157 -6.70 -13.37 9.10
CA TYR A 157 -6.00 -12.19 8.59
C TYR A 157 -5.20 -12.60 7.35
N PHE A 158 -5.30 -11.79 6.30
CA PHE A 158 -4.74 -12.05 4.99
C PHE A 158 -3.72 -10.97 4.63
N VAL A 159 -2.45 -11.36 4.56
CA VAL A 159 -1.39 -10.49 4.05
C VAL A 159 -1.17 -10.83 2.58
N GLN A 160 -1.47 -9.90 1.70
CA GLN A 160 -1.49 -10.10 0.24
C GLN A 160 -0.23 -10.81 -0.29
N LEU A 161 0.96 -10.43 0.20
CA LEU A 161 2.21 -11.04 -0.24
C LEU A 161 2.33 -12.51 0.18
N PHE A 162 1.85 -12.87 1.37
CA PHE A 162 1.88 -14.26 1.86
C PHE A 162 0.92 -15.13 1.07
N ASP A 163 -0.29 -14.63 0.81
CA ASP A 163 -1.29 -15.35 0.01
C ASP A 163 -0.80 -15.55 -1.43
N ALA A 164 -0.21 -14.54 -2.03
CA ALA A 164 0.35 -14.62 -3.38
C ALA A 164 1.55 -15.59 -3.45
N ALA A 165 2.42 -15.60 -2.43
CA ALA A 165 3.52 -16.56 -2.34
C ALA A 165 2.99 -17.99 -2.18
N LEU A 166 2.00 -18.20 -1.31
CA LEU A 166 1.36 -19.50 -1.12
C LEU A 166 0.71 -19.99 -2.40
N ALA A 167 -0.04 -19.13 -3.11
CA ALA A 167 -0.65 -19.48 -4.40
C ALA A 167 0.40 -20.02 -5.39
N ASN A 168 1.55 -19.34 -5.51
CA ASN A 168 2.66 -19.82 -6.34
C ASN A 168 3.18 -21.20 -5.89
N TRP A 169 3.33 -21.44 -4.59
CA TRP A 169 3.83 -22.70 -4.06
C TRP A 169 2.89 -23.88 -4.35
N VAL A 170 1.58 -23.63 -4.34
CA VAL A 170 0.59 -24.68 -4.65
C VAL A 170 0.25 -24.78 -6.14
N GLY A 171 0.90 -23.98 -6.99
CA GLY A 171 0.73 -24.02 -8.45
C GLY A 171 -0.44 -23.21 -8.98
N GLU A 172 -1.05 -22.36 -8.14
CA GLU A 172 -2.11 -21.42 -8.51
C GLU A 172 -1.53 -20.09 -9.00
N GLN A 173 -2.37 -19.30 -9.68
CA GLN A 173 -1.96 -17.99 -10.16
C GLN A 173 -1.94 -16.98 -9.00
N PRO A 174 -0.80 -16.32 -8.72
CA PRO A 174 -0.74 -15.30 -7.67
C PRO A 174 -1.54 -14.06 -8.06
N GLY A 175 -2.15 -13.42 -7.07
CA GLY A 175 -2.88 -12.16 -7.26
C GLY A 175 -1.99 -10.94 -7.48
N ILE A 176 -0.66 -11.10 -7.45
CA ILE A 176 0.33 -10.03 -7.63
C ILE A 176 1.15 -10.32 -8.89
N CYS A 177 1.18 -9.37 -9.83
CA CYS A 177 1.88 -9.55 -11.11
C CYS A 177 3.39 -9.76 -10.96
N THR A 178 4.04 -9.19 -9.93
CA THR A 178 5.47 -9.36 -9.65
C THR A 178 5.85 -10.78 -9.26
N LEU A 179 4.90 -11.61 -8.81
CA LEU A 179 5.08 -13.03 -8.53
C LEU A 179 4.54 -13.94 -9.62
N ALA A 180 3.92 -13.39 -10.66
CA ALA A 180 3.37 -14.16 -11.78
C ALA A 180 4.45 -14.57 -12.78
N LYS A 181 4.21 -15.67 -13.51
CA LYS A 181 5.11 -16.15 -14.58
C LYS A 181 5.21 -15.20 -15.76
N THR A 182 4.15 -14.42 -16.00
CA THR A 182 4.04 -13.49 -17.13
C THR A 182 3.63 -12.11 -16.62
N CYS A 183 4.22 -11.08 -17.21
CA CYS A 183 3.90 -9.68 -16.97
C CYS A 183 2.90 -9.18 -18.02
N GLY A 184 2.32 -7.97 -17.85
CA GLY A 184 1.55 -7.28 -18.88
C GLY A 184 0.02 -7.45 -18.79
N HIS A 185 -0.52 -7.83 -17.63
CA HIS A 185 -1.97 -7.95 -17.42
C HIS A 185 -2.60 -6.74 -16.68
N ALA A 186 -1.81 -5.76 -16.27
CA ALA A 186 -2.25 -4.60 -15.48
C ALA A 186 -1.99 -3.31 -16.27
N GLY A 187 -2.81 -3.03 -17.28
CA GLY A 187 -2.76 -1.77 -18.02
C GLY A 187 -3.18 -0.59 -17.15
N ILE A 188 -2.57 0.57 -17.39
CA ILE A 188 -2.88 1.84 -16.74
C ILE A 188 -3.40 2.82 -17.79
N MET A 189 -4.44 3.54 -17.43
CA MET A 189 -4.94 4.69 -18.19
C MET A 189 -4.86 5.94 -17.31
N GLU A 190 -4.12 6.92 -17.76
CA GLU A 190 -3.97 8.20 -17.10
C GLU A 190 -5.18 9.14 -17.34
N PHE A 191 -5.28 10.20 -16.53
CA PHE A 191 -6.40 11.16 -16.58
C PHE A 191 -6.52 11.89 -17.92
N ASN A 192 -5.46 11.97 -18.72
CA ASN A 192 -5.43 12.58 -20.06
C ASN A 192 -5.81 11.59 -21.18
N GLY A 193 -6.04 10.31 -20.83
CA GLY A 193 -6.40 9.24 -21.75
C GLY A 193 -5.24 8.42 -22.30
N ASP A 194 -4.00 8.72 -21.93
CA ASP A 194 -2.82 7.91 -22.29
C ASP A 194 -2.89 6.54 -21.62
N VAL A 195 -2.51 5.49 -22.37
CA VAL A 195 -2.59 4.10 -21.94
C VAL A 195 -1.20 3.48 -21.93
N TYR A 196 -0.84 2.88 -20.79
CA TYR A 196 0.44 2.22 -20.58
C TYR A 196 0.24 0.74 -20.24
N SER A 197 1.24 -0.08 -20.54
CA SER A 197 1.19 -1.53 -20.27
C SER A 197 1.31 -1.88 -18.77
N CYS A 198 1.80 -0.94 -17.94
CA CYS A 198 2.04 -1.12 -16.51
C CYS A 198 2.31 0.25 -15.88
N ASP A 199 2.04 0.39 -14.58
CA ASP A 199 2.33 1.58 -13.79
C ASP A 199 3.83 1.96 -13.75
N HIS A 200 4.72 0.98 -13.91
CA HIS A 200 6.16 1.24 -14.03
C HIS A 200 6.58 1.93 -15.34
N TYR A 201 5.66 2.09 -16.29
CA TYR A 201 5.91 2.75 -17.58
C TYR A 201 5.12 4.05 -17.76
N VAL A 202 4.52 4.57 -16.71
CA VAL A 202 3.79 5.85 -16.75
C VAL A 202 4.77 7.02 -16.68
N PHE A 203 5.44 7.26 -17.81
CA PHE A 203 6.41 8.34 -17.96
C PHE A 203 6.37 8.91 -19.37
N PRO A 204 6.76 10.21 -19.56
CA PRO A 204 6.65 10.90 -20.84
C PRO A 204 7.44 10.26 -21.99
N GLU A 205 8.38 9.39 -21.70
CA GLU A 205 9.25 8.73 -22.69
C GLU A 205 8.62 7.45 -23.29
N TYR A 206 7.49 6.96 -22.78
CA TYR A 206 6.80 5.74 -23.25
C TYR A 206 5.45 5.98 -23.89
#